data_03c6c2aec58a9692e4d994d0d74b9848
#
_entry.id   03c6c2aec58a9692e4d994d0d74b9848
#
_cell.length_a   1.000
_cell.length_b   1.000
_cell.length_c   1.000
_cell.angle_alpha   90.00
_cell.angle_beta   90.00
_cell.angle_gamma   90.00
#
_symmetry.space_group_name_H-M   'P 1'
#
loop_
_entity.id
_entity.type
_entity.pdbx_description
1 polymer ?
#
loop_
_entity_poly.entity_id
_entity_poly.type
_entity_poly.pdbx_seq_one_letter_code
_entity_poly.pdbx_strand_id
1 'polypeptide(L)'
;MKTKTLLPLFLALTPGLALAHNLSLGESVPAAKVDAYGEIVLQGEGVAYQPWATQNMLGKVRVIHAIAGRSSSKAMNAPLMTALTEAKFPEDAYQTTTIINQDDAVWGTGSFVKSSAQDSKQEFPWSSMVLDENGVVANTWALQEESSAIVVQDKQGKILFVKEGALTPDEITQVLGLIKQNI
;
A
#
# COMPACT_ATOMS: atom_id res chain seq x y z
N MET A 1 -9.72 -24.03 -63.80
CA MET A 1 -10.07 -24.13 -62.35
C MET A 1 -9.10 -23.25 -61.57
N LYS A 2 -9.60 -22.14 -60.95
CA LYS A 2 -8.75 -21.21 -60.17
C LYS A 2 -9.02 -21.51 -58.69
N THR A 3 -8.10 -22.13 -58.02
CA THR A 3 -8.11 -22.41 -56.57
C THR A 3 -7.88 -21.11 -55.81
N LYS A 4 -8.89 -20.65 -55.07
CA LYS A 4 -8.79 -19.53 -54.09
C LYS A 4 -8.26 -20.07 -52.79
N THR A 5 -7.03 -19.73 -52.44
CA THR A 5 -6.44 -20.00 -51.14
C THR A 5 -6.99 -18.99 -50.15
N LEU A 6 -7.79 -19.43 -49.19
CA LEU A 6 -8.24 -18.66 -48.02
C LEU A 6 -7.14 -18.71 -46.95
N LEU A 7 -6.54 -17.55 -46.67
CA LEU A 7 -5.57 -17.36 -45.58
C LEU A 7 -6.37 -17.16 -44.26
N PRO A 8 -6.19 -18.00 -43.22
CA PRO A 8 -6.86 -17.78 -41.94
C PRO A 8 -6.14 -16.63 -41.23
N LEU A 9 -6.92 -15.57 -40.93
CA LEU A 9 -6.49 -14.45 -40.08
C LEU A 9 -6.54 -14.91 -38.61
N PHE A 10 -5.38 -15.26 -38.05
CA PHE A 10 -5.24 -15.51 -36.61
C PHE A 10 -5.28 -14.17 -35.88
N LEU A 11 -6.42 -13.88 -35.29
CA LEU A 11 -6.58 -12.78 -34.33
C LEU A 11 -5.95 -13.20 -32.99
N ALA A 12 -4.69 -12.78 -32.76
CA ALA A 12 -4.04 -12.98 -31.47
C ALA A 12 -4.75 -12.10 -30.41
N LEU A 13 -5.64 -12.69 -29.60
CA LEU A 13 -6.11 -12.08 -28.36
C LEU A 13 -4.93 -12.07 -27.39
N THR A 14 -4.26 -10.93 -27.25
CA THR A 14 -3.40 -10.66 -26.09
C THR A 14 -4.31 -10.53 -24.88
N PRO A 15 -4.16 -11.35 -23.81
CA PRO A 15 -4.84 -11.09 -22.56
C PRO A 15 -4.28 -9.76 -22.04
N GLY A 16 -5.11 -8.70 -22.06
CA GLY A 16 -4.80 -7.47 -21.38
C GLY A 16 -4.69 -7.83 -19.88
N LEU A 17 -3.53 -7.57 -19.28
CA LEU A 17 -3.40 -7.55 -17.83
C LEU A 17 -4.37 -6.48 -17.34
N ALA A 18 -5.51 -6.89 -16.84
CA ALA A 18 -6.39 -6.00 -16.10
C ALA A 18 -5.62 -5.60 -14.84
N LEU A 19 -5.08 -4.37 -14.80
CA LEU A 19 -4.60 -3.77 -13.57
C LEU A 19 -5.82 -3.68 -12.66
N ALA A 20 -5.79 -4.37 -11.52
CA ALA A 20 -6.88 -4.35 -10.56
C ALA A 20 -7.03 -2.96 -9.91
N HIS A 21 -5.99 -2.14 -9.92
CA HIS A 21 -5.90 -0.80 -9.30
C HIS A 21 -5.63 0.31 -10.32
N ASN A 22 -5.91 1.59 -9.95
CA ASN A 22 -5.62 2.81 -10.74
C ASN A 22 -4.30 3.50 -10.37
N LEU A 23 -3.32 2.75 -9.91
CA LEU A 23 -1.98 3.25 -9.60
C LEU A 23 -1.05 3.01 -10.78
N SER A 24 -0.34 4.06 -11.24
CA SER A 24 0.56 3.99 -12.40
C SER A 24 1.95 4.49 -12.05
N LEU A 25 2.99 3.80 -12.53
CA LEU A 25 4.38 4.22 -12.34
C LEU A 25 4.61 5.63 -12.90
N GLY A 26 5.35 6.45 -12.16
CA GLY A 26 5.65 7.83 -12.52
C GLY A 26 4.55 8.84 -12.23
N GLU A 27 3.33 8.38 -11.94
CA GLU A 27 2.23 9.24 -11.51
C GLU A 27 2.18 9.37 -9.99
N SER A 28 1.39 10.31 -9.49
CA SER A 28 1.10 10.41 -8.05
C SER A 28 -0.05 9.47 -7.69
N VAL A 29 -0.07 8.97 -6.46
CA VAL A 29 -1.24 8.22 -5.99
C VAL A 29 -2.51 9.08 -6.07
N PRO A 30 -3.67 8.52 -6.42
CA PRO A 30 -4.93 9.27 -6.42
C PRO A 30 -5.20 9.90 -5.06
N ALA A 31 -5.67 11.16 -5.08
CA ALA A 31 -5.92 11.91 -3.85
C ALA A 31 -7.02 11.27 -3.01
N ALA A 32 -6.72 10.98 -1.75
CA ALA A 32 -7.63 10.43 -0.77
C ALA A 32 -7.54 11.20 0.55
N LYS A 33 -8.65 11.29 1.28
CA LYS A 33 -8.74 11.94 2.58
C LYS A 33 -9.52 11.04 3.53
N VAL A 34 -8.90 10.71 4.67
CA VAL A 34 -9.50 9.88 5.72
C VAL A 34 -9.82 10.76 6.91
N ASP A 35 -11.10 11.06 7.10
CA ASP A 35 -11.60 11.91 8.20
C ASP A 35 -12.10 11.07 9.40
N ALA A 36 -12.61 9.86 9.13
CA ALA A 36 -13.04 8.92 10.16
C ALA A 36 -11.81 8.12 10.66
N TYR A 37 -11.46 8.29 11.93
CA TYR A 37 -10.16 7.95 12.54
C TYR A 37 -8.99 8.69 11.87
N GLY A 38 -8.46 8.23 10.74
CA GLY A 38 -7.30 8.83 10.09
C GLY A 38 -5.98 8.33 10.68
N GLU A 39 -5.00 9.24 10.82
CA GLU A 39 -3.68 8.89 11.33
C GLU A 39 -3.69 8.72 12.85
N ILE A 40 -3.09 7.62 13.29
CA ILE A 40 -2.88 7.31 14.70
C ILE A 40 -1.62 8.05 15.16
N VAL A 41 -1.76 8.89 16.17
CA VAL A 41 -0.66 9.64 16.81
C VAL A 41 -0.54 9.28 18.27
N LEU A 42 0.70 9.25 18.79
CA LEU A 42 0.94 9.01 20.23
C LEU A 42 0.55 10.25 21.02
N GLN A 43 -0.15 10.04 22.12
CA GLN A 43 -0.55 11.10 23.04
C GLN A 43 -0.41 10.61 24.49
N GLY A 44 0.65 11.04 25.18
CA GLY A 44 1.00 10.51 26.49
C GLY A 44 1.26 9.01 26.43
N GLU A 45 0.59 8.23 27.30
CA GLU A 45 0.66 6.76 27.32
C GLU A 45 -0.34 6.10 26.34
N GLY A 46 -1.18 6.89 25.66
CA GLY A 46 -2.21 6.40 24.75
C GLY A 46 -2.00 6.89 23.33
N VAL A 47 -3.08 6.81 22.55
CA VAL A 47 -3.13 7.27 21.16
C VAL A 47 -4.30 8.24 20.96
N ALA A 48 -4.14 9.15 20.01
CA ALA A 48 -5.19 9.99 19.44
C ALA A 48 -5.29 9.75 17.92
N TYR A 49 -6.30 10.31 17.31
CA TYR A 49 -6.54 10.24 15.87
C TYR A 49 -6.61 11.65 15.29
N GLN A 50 -6.08 11.81 14.10
CA GLN A 50 -6.19 13.07 13.35
C GLN A 50 -6.51 12.79 11.88
N PRO A 51 -7.23 13.71 11.19
CA PRO A 51 -7.49 13.57 9.77
C PRO A 51 -6.20 13.36 8.98
N TRP A 52 -6.24 12.46 8.01
CA TRP A 52 -5.11 12.15 7.15
C TRP A 52 -5.48 12.35 5.68
N ALA A 53 -4.50 12.73 4.88
CA ALA A 53 -4.64 12.84 3.43
C ALA A 53 -3.35 12.40 2.72
N THR A 54 -3.45 11.99 1.47
CA THR A 54 -2.31 11.56 0.64
C THR A 54 -1.19 12.59 0.58
N GLN A 55 -1.51 13.90 0.66
CA GLN A 55 -0.54 14.99 0.72
C GLN A 55 0.39 14.92 1.94
N ASN A 56 -0.04 14.29 3.04
CA ASN A 56 0.80 14.09 4.23
C ASN A 56 2.00 13.17 3.98
N MET A 57 2.02 12.46 2.86
CA MET A 57 3.08 11.54 2.50
C MET A 57 4.24 12.19 1.73
N LEU A 58 4.13 13.46 1.32
CA LEU A 58 5.17 14.16 0.57
C LEU A 58 6.39 14.50 1.42
N GLY A 59 7.53 14.75 0.77
CA GLY A 59 8.78 15.19 1.39
C GLY A 59 9.72 14.07 1.84
N LYS A 60 9.25 12.82 1.90
CA LYS A 60 10.07 11.62 2.20
C LYS A 60 9.80 10.53 1.16
N VAL A 61 10.79 9.67 0.95
CA VAL A 61 10.55 8.39 0.27
C VAL A 61 9.62 7.56 1.16
N ARG A 62 8.57 7.01 0.58
CA ARG A 62 7.58 6.22 1.31
C ARG A 62 7.45 4.81 0.78
N VAL A 63 7.36 3.86 1.70
CA VAL A 63 6.72 2.58 1.42
C VAL A 63 5.32 2.63 2.03
N ILE A 64 4.32 2.55 1.18
CA ILE A 64 2.91 2.52 1.58
C ILE A 64 2.50 1.05 1.59
N HIS A 65 2.05 0.58 2.75
CA HIS A 65 1.50 -0.75 2.95
C HIS A 65 -0.01 -0.62 3.17
N ALA A 66 -0.79 -0.67 2.08
CA ALA A 66 -2.25 -0.64 2.15
C ALA A 66 -2.79 -2.06 2.32
N ILE A 67 -3.50 -2.32 3.40
CA ILE A 67 -3.97 -3.66 3.78
C ILE A 67 -5.46 -3.66 4.11
N ALA A 68 -6.14 -4.75 3.78
CA ALA A 68 -7.43 -5.06 4.38
C ALA A 68 -7.29 -5.24 5.90
N GLY A 69 -8.35 -5.00 6.66
CA GLY A 69 -8.41 -5.16 8.12
C GLY A 69 -8.38 -6.63 8.54
N ARG A 70 -7.44 -7.42 8.01
CA ARG A 70 -7.32 -8.88 8.18
C ARG A 70 -5.90 -9.29 8.51
N SER A 71 -5.74 -10.25 9.41
CA SER A 71 -4.42 -10.79 9.77
C SER A 71 -3.70 -11.42 8.56
N SER A 72 -4.44 -12.05 7.65
CA SER A 72 -3.91 -12.61 6.40
C SER A 72 -3.29 -11.54 5.50
N SER A 73 -3.98 -10.42 5.31
CA SER A 73 -3.50 -9.30 4.49
C SER A 73 -2.25 -8.64 5.10
N LYS A 74 -2.22 -8.46 6.44
CA LYS A 74 -1.03 -8.00 7.17
C LYS A 74 0.16 -8.96 6.98
N ALA A 75 -0.07 -10.26 7.01
CA ALA A 75 0.96 -11.30 6.91
C ALA A 75 1.57 -11.42 5.50
N MET A 76 0.83 -11.08 4.44
CA MET A 76 1.29 -11.23 3.04
C MET A 76 2.66 -10.60 2.80
N ASN A 77 2.90 -9.41 3.34
CA ASN A 77 4.13 -8.64 3.15
C ASN A 77 4.97 -8.50 4.44
N ALA A 78 4.77 -9.39 5.43
CA ALA A 78 5.60 -9.42 6.64
C ALA A 78 7.11 -9.54 6.34
N PRO A 79 7.58 -10.35 5.34
CA PRO A 79 8.99 -10.39 4.98
C PRO A 79 9.55 -9.03 4.51
N LEU A 80 8.78 -8.25 3.74
CA LEU A 80 9.17 -6.88 3.37
C LEU A 80 9.27 -5.99 4.61
N MET A 81 8.27 -6.02 5.49
CA MET A 81 8.25 -5.17 6.70
C MET A 81 9.43 -5.47 7.62
N THR A 82 9.82 -6.75 7.76
CA THR A 82 11.03 -7.16 8.47
C THR A 82 12.29 -6.57 7.82
N ALA A 83 12.43 -6.73 6.49
CA ALA A 83 13.58 -6.22 5.76
C ALA A 83 13.71 -4.68 5.84
N LEU A 84 12.58 -3.94 5.83
CA LEU A 84 12.56 -2.49 6.02
C LEU A 84 13.02 -2.08 7.44
N THR A 85 12.60 -2.81 8.46
CA THR A 85 13.00 -2.57 9.84
C THR A 85 14.51 -2.82 10.03
N GLU A 86 15.03 -3.90 9.44
CA GLU A 86 16.45 -4.25 9.49
C GLU A 86 17.33 -3.27 8.70
N ALA A 87 16.82 -2.70 7.61
CA ALA A 87 17.55 -1.76 6.76
C ALA A 87 17.87 -0.43 7.45
N LYS A 88 17.13 -0.03 8.49
CA LYS A 88 17.34 1.17 9.32
C LYS A 88 17.57 2.44 8.48
N PHE A 89 16.70 2.67 7.51
CA PHE A 89 16.77 3.88 6.69
C PHE A 89 16.62 5.15 7.55
N PRO A 90 17.25 6.28 7.18
CA PRO A 90 17.15 7.53 7.93
C PRO A 90 15.71 8.03 8.02
N GLU A 91 15.22 8.31 9.23
CA GLU A 91 13.82 8.71 9.47
C GLU A 91 13.48 10.09 8.90
N ASP A 92 14.48 10.95 8.67
CA ASP A 92 14.31 12.25 8.03
C ASP A 92 14.09 12.14 6.50
N ALA A 93 14.58 11.07 5.87
CA ALA A 93 14.51 10.85 4.42
C ALA A 93 13.47 9.78 4.01
N TYR A 94 13.12 8.87 4.92
CA TYR A 94 12.26 7.70 4.67
C TYR A 94 11.19 7.55 5.74
N GLN A 95 10.03 7.02 5.36
CA GLN A 95 9.00 6.58 6.31
C GLN A 95 8.12 5.49 5.70
N THR A 96 7.75 4.49 6.51
CA THR A 96 6.66 3.56 6.18
C THR A 96 5.32 4.19 6.55
N THR A 97 4.34 4.05 5.66
CA THR A 97 2.93 4.41 5.91
C THR A 97 2.07 3.17 5.77
N THR A 98 1.48 2.70 6.87
CA THR A 98 0.52 1.58 6.83
C THR A 98 -0.88 2.15 6.83
N ILE A 99 -1.69 1.78 5.84
CA ILE A 99 -3.10 2.18 5.71
C ILE A 99 -3.94 0.93 5.88
N ILE A 100 -4.77 0.90 6.92
CA ILE A 100 -5.57 -0.26 7.30
C ILE A 100 -7.03 0.03 6.93
N ASN A 101 -7.54 -0.68 5.93
CA ASN A 101 -8.96 -0.63 5.54
C ASN A 101 -9.78 -1.44 6.55
N GLN A 102 -10.45 -0.76 7.49
CA GLN A 102 -11.28 -1.41 8.50
C GLN A 102 -12.62 -1.90 7.92
N ASP A 103 -13.11 -1.30 6.83
CA ASP A 103 -14.35 -1.73 6.15
C ASP A 103 -14.21 -3.14 5.56
N ASP A 104 -12.99 -3.51 5.13
CA ASP A 104 -12.64 -4.87 4.66
C ASP A 104 -12.13 -5.78 5.81
N ALA A 105 -12.66 -5.60 7.01
CA ALA A 105 -12.38 -6.50 8.13
C ALA A 105 -13.33 -7.70 8.10
N VAL A 106 -12.94 -8.80 8.73
CA VAL A 106 -13.87 -9.90 9.00
C VAL A 106 -15.00 -9.37 9.88
N TRP A 107 -16.23 -9.72 9.54
CA TRP A 107 -17.42 -9.25 10.27
C TRP A 107 -17.27 -9.44 11.80
N GLY A 108 -17.51 -8.39 12.55
CA GLY A 108 -17.42 -8.37 14.02
C GLY A 108 -15.99 -8.17 14.58
N THR A 109 -14.95 -8.07 13.74
CA THR A 109 -13.55 -7.93 14.22
C THR A 109 -13.02 -6.50 14.19
N GLY A 110 -13.81 -5.49 13.83
CA GLY A 110 -13.36 -4.10 13.69
C GLY A 110 -12.67 -3.52 14.93
N SER A 111 -13.13 -3.87 16.15
CA SER A 111 -12.48 -3.46 17.39
C SER A 111 -11.09 -4.07 17.58
N PHE A 112 -10.89 -5.31 17.15
CA PHE A 112 -9.56 -5.97 17.16
C PHE A 112 -8.61 -5.35 16.15
N VAL A 113 -9.12 -4.99 14.95
CA VAL A 113 -8.32 -4.27 13.94
C VAL A 113 -7.83 -2.95 14.51
N LYS A 114 -8.72 -2.18 15.14
CA LYS A 114 -8.39 -0.91 15.78
C LYS A 114 -7.35 -1.08 16.89
N SER A 115 -7.55 -2.03 17.81
CA SER A 115 -6.61 -2.31 18.89
C SER A 115 -5.24 -2.71 18.35
N SER A 116 -5.19 -3.63 17.38
CA SER A 116 -3.94 -4.05 16.74
C SER A 116 -3.21 -2.91 16.03
N ALA A 117 -3.94 -1.96 15.43
CA ALA A 117 -3.35 -0.78 14.83
C ALA A 117 -2.72 0.15 15.88
N GLN A 118 -3.40 0.35 17.02
CA GLN A 118 -2.88 1.13 18.16
C GLN A 118 -1.62 0.49 18.75
N ASP A 119 -1.62 -0.82 18.98
CA ASP A 119 -0.46 -1.57 19.48
C ASP A 119 0.72 -1.46 18.52
N SER A 120 0.47 -1.62 17.23
CA SER A 120 1.51 -1.46 16.19
C SER A 120 2.06 -0.03 16.14
N LYS A 121 1.25 1.00 16.40
CA LYS A 121 1.74 2.39 16.48
C LYS A 121 2.63 2.61 17.71
N GLN A 122 2.32 1.98 18.82
CA GLN A 122 3.15 2.05 20.05
C GLN A 122 4.48 1.32 19.84
N GLU A 123 4.46 0.17 19.14
CA GLU A 123 5.66 -0.60 18.83
C GLU A 123 6.57 0.10 17.82
N PHE A 124 5.97 0.78 16.80
CA PHE A 124 6.69 1.47 15.73
C PHE A 124 6.33 2.97 15.68
N PRO A 125 6.75 3.77 16.67
CA PRO A 125 6.31 5.17 16.84
C PRO A 125 6.72 6.09 15.67
N TRP A 126 7.80 5.79 14.97
CA TRP A 126 8.29 6.55 13.80
C TRP A 126 7.49 6.33 12.53
N SER A 127 6.70 5.24 12.44
CA SER A 127 5.89 4.94 11.26
C SER A 127 4.62 5.81 11.22
N SER A 128 4.15 6.14 10.03
CA SER A 128 2.79 6.65 9.81
C SER A 128 1.83 5.48 9.79
N MET A 129 0.74 5.56 10.55
CA MET A 129 -0.27 4.51 10.61
C MET A 129 -1.66 5.11 10.54
N VAL A 130 -2.41 4.72 9.52
CA VAL A 130 -3.72 5.26 9.19
C VAL A 130 -4.77 4.18 9.35
N LEU A 131 -5.78 4.44 10.16
CA LEU A 131 -6.97 3.60 10.26
C LEU A 131 -8.08 4.22 9.39
N ASP A 132 -8.37 3.58 8.29
CA ASP A 132 -9.40 3.97 7.33
C ASP A 132 -10.68 3.17 7.61
N GLU A 133 -11.59 3.77 8.40
CA GLU A 133 -12.82 3.10 8.86
C GLU A 133 -13.74 2.74 7.69
N ASN A 134 -13.78 3.59 6.65
CA ASN A 134 -14.74 3.50 5.55
C ASN A 134 -14.12 3.01 4.23
N GLY A 135 -12.87 2.54 4.23
CA GLY A 135 -12.19 2.04 3.05
C GLY A 135 -11.97 3.08 1.95
N VAL A 136 -11.89 4.38 2.31
CA VAL A 136 -11.78 5.49 1.36
C VAL A 136 -10.59 5.33 0.43
N VAL A 137 -9.43 4.93 0.98
CA VAL A 137 -8.20 4.76 0.20
C VAL A 137 -8.32 3.56 -0.74
N ALA A 138 -8.76 2.41 -0.23
CA ALA A 138 -8.93 1.20 -1.02
C ALA A 138 -9.89 1.43 -2.19
N ASN A 139 -11.04 2.09 -1.93
CA ASN A 139 -12.02 2.44 -2.96
C ASN A 139 -11.45 3.44 -3.98
N THR A 140 -10.74 4.49 -3.51
CA THR A 140 -10.16 5.53 -4.39
C THR A 140 -9.07 4.97 -5.29
N TRP A 141 -8.25 4.04 -4.77
CA TRP A 141 -7.16 3.42 -5.52
C TRP A 141 -7.58 2.16 -6.26
N ALA A 142 -8.83 1.73 -6.12
CA ALA A 142 -9.39 0.49 -6.65
C ALA A 142 -8.55 -0.75 -6.27
N LEU A 143 -8.20 -0.86 -4.99
CA LEU A 143 -7.40 -1.97 -4.48
C LEU A 143 -8.26 -3.25 -4.35
N GLN A 144 -7.60 -4.38 -4.51
CA GLN A 144 -8.22 -5.70 -4.34
C GLN A 144 -8.67 -5.92 -2.89
N GLU A 145 -9.89 -6.38 -2.72
CA GLU A 145 -10.43 -6.79 -1.42
C GLU A 145 -9.63 -7.94 -0.81
N GLU A 146 -9.65 -8.04 0.53
CA GLU A 146 -8.98 -9.09 1.32
C GLU A 146 -7.47 -9.20 1.08
N SER A 147 -6.84 -8.20 0.49
CA SER A 147 -5.49 -8.24 -0.02
C SER A 147 -4.57 -7.22 0.68
N SER A 148 -3.37 -7.13 0.18
CA SER A 148 -2.32 -6.19 0.56
C SER A 148 -1.74 -5.57 -0.70
N ALA A 149 -1.48 -4.26 -0.69
CA ALA A 149 -0.78 -3.57 -1.76
C ALA A 149 0.46 -2.85 -1.19
N ILE A 150 1.57 -2.95 -1.92
CA ILE A 150 2.79 -2.21 -1.65
C ILE A 150 2.98 -1.17 -2.75
N VAL A 151 3.12 0.10 -2.32
CA VAL A 151 3.46 1.21 -3.21
C VAL A 151 4.72 1.88 -2.67
N VAL A 152 5.71 2.09 -3.53
CA VAL A 152 6.88 2.92 -3.21
C VAL A 152 6.76 4.23 -3.96
N GLN A 153 6.88 5.35 -3.26
CA GLN A 153 6.92 6.67 -3.88
C GLN A 153 8.17 7.46 -3.48
N ASP A 154 8.59 8.36 -4.36
CA ASP A 154 9.65 9.33 -4.08
C ASP A 154 9.17 10.50 -3.20
N LYS A 155 10.10 11.44 -2.91
CA LYS A 155 9.82 12.64 -2.11
C LYS A 155 8.78 13.58 -2.73
N GLN A 156 8.57 13.51 -4.04
CA GLN A 156 7.57 14.27 -4.79
C GLN A 156 6.22 13.55 -4.90
N GLY A 157 6.13 12.31 -4.36
CA GLY A 157 4.94 11.49 -4.40
C GLY A 157 4.76 10.69 -5.70
N LYS A 158 5.81 10.58 -6.54
CA LYS A 158 5.76 9.78 -7.76
C LYS A 158 5.95 8.30 -7.44
N ILE A 159 5.08 7.46 -7.97
CA ILE A 159 5.11 6.01 -7.79
C ILE A 159 6.33 5.42 -8.52
N LEU A 160 7.21 4.78 -7.77
CA LEU A 160 8.40 4.07 -8.25
C LEU A 160 8.15 2.56 -8.38
N PHE A 161 7.22 2.03 -7.60
CA PHE A 161 6.86 0.61 -7.57
C PHE A 161 5.43 0.45 -7.08
N VAL A 162 4.70 -0.50 -7.63
CA VAL A 162 3.37 -0.90 -7.15
C VAL A 162 3.15 -2.39 -7.39
N LYS A 163 2.61 -3.08 -6.39
CA LYS A 163 2.17 -4.46 -6.51
C LYS A 163 1.09 -4.78 -5.49
N GLU A 164 0.06 -5.50 -5.91
CA GLU A 164 -0.92 -6.16 -5.05
C GLU A 164 -0.50 -7.60 -4.75
N GLY A 165 -0.88 -8.10 -3.58
CA GLY A 165 -0.49 -9.42 -3.08
C GLY A 165 0.88 -9.45 -2.42
N ALA A 166 1.39 -10.65 -2.20
CA ALA A 166 2.70 -10.87 -1.59
C ALA A 166 3.85 -10.56 -2.56
N LEU A 167 4.89 -9.90 -2.07
CA LEU A 167 6.12 -9.69 -2.81
C LEU A 167 7.01 -10.94 -2.80
N THR A 168 7.66 -11.21 -3.93
CA THR A 168 8.75 -12.19 -4.02
C THR A 168 10.04 -11.64 -3.39
N PRO A 169 11.03 -12.49 -3.06
CA PRO A 169 12.34 -12.03 -2.55
C PRO A 169 13.05 -11.03 -3.47
N ASP A 170 12.93 -11.21 -4.81
CA ASP A 170 13.53 -10.31 -5.80
C ASP A 170 12.84 -8.93 -5.77
N GLU A 171 11.53 -8.90 -5.64
CA GLU A 171 10.77 -7.65 -5.52
C GLU A 171 11.06 -6.93 -4.20
N ILE A 172 11.27 -7.65 -3.09
CA ILE A 172 11.73 -7.06 -1.83
C ILE A 172 13.10 -6.39 -2.03
N THR A 173 14.03 -7.09 -2.69
CA THR A 173 15.35 -6.55 -3.03
C THR A 173 15.24 -5.30 -3.90
N GLN A 174 14.35 -5.31 -4.90
CA GLN A 174 14.07 -4.15 -5.74
C GLN A 174 13.54 -2.96 -4.93
N VAL A 175 12.57 -3.19 -4.05
CA VAL A 175 12.01 -2.15 -3.17
C VAL A 175 13.09 -1.51 -2.30
N LEU A 176 13.93 -2.30 -1.64
CA LEU A 176 15.05 -1.79 -0.83
C LEU A 176 16.04 -0.98 -1.68
N GLY A 177 16.32 -1.41 -2.91
CA GLY A 177 17.16 -0.70 -3.88
C GLY A 177 16.58 0.65 -4.28
N LEU A 178 15.26 0.71 -4.59
CA LEU A 178 14.56 1.94 -4.94
C LEU A 178 14.60 2.96 -3.79
N ILE A 179 14.41 2.51 -2.54
CA ILE A 179 14.51 3.40 -1.39
C ILE A 179 15.92 3.99 -1.31
N LYS A 180 16.97 3.16 -1.35
CA LYS A 180 18.39 3.61 -1.28
C LYS A 180 18.77 4.62 -2.35
N GLN A 181 18.16 4.53 -3.54
CA GLN A 181 18.45 5.42 -4.67
C GLN A 181 17.76 6.78 -4.56
N ASN A 182 16.70 6.89 -3.74
CA ASN A 182 15.81 8.06 -3.69
C ASN A 182 15.81 8.81 -2.34
N ILE A 183 16.47 8.27 -1.30
CA ILE A 183 16.64 8.93 0.01
C ILE A 183 17.73 10.01 0.01
#